data_dfbc8ba89e81419bdfa94e54e30dde86
#
_entry.id   dfbc8ba89e81419bdfa94e54e30dde86
#
_cell.length_a   1.000
_cell.length_b   1.000
_cell.length_c   1.000
_cell.angle_alpha   90.00
_cell.angle_beta   90.00
_cell.angle_gamma   90.00
#
_symmetry.space_group_name_H-M   'P 1'
#
loop_
_entity.id
_entity.type
_entity.pdbx_description
1 polymer ?
#
loop_
_entity_poly.entity_id
_entity_poly.type
_entity_poly.pdbx_seq_one_letter_code
_entity_poly.pdbx_strand_id
1 'polypeptide(L)'
;MLEQNGDAFCDAMSEDFGNRSLHASKLTDVQGAITPLKDAIKNVPTWMKPEKRNASFPLGLLGGRCRIEFQPLGVVGCISPWNFPVQLTFAPLAGIFAAGNRTMIKPSEYTPITSALMKSTLEAAFDPDELAVFTGGPDVGSAFSGLAFDHLLFLSLIHISEPTRPY
;
A
#
# COMPACT_ATOMS: atom_id res chain seq x y z
N MET A 1 -1.20 7.07 -14.32
CA MET A 1 -1.87 7.73 -13.18
C MET A 1 -0.88 8.57 -12.36
N LEU A 2 -0.01 8.00 -11.49
CA LEU A 2 0.90 8.77 -10.61
C LEU A 2 1.90 9.62 -11.41
N GLU A 3 2.46 9.12 -12.51
CA GLU A 3 3.35 9.91 -13.40
C GLU A 3 2.63 11.11 -14.03
N GLN A 4 1.37 10.96 -14.37
CA GLN A 4 0.57 12.04 -15.00
C GLN A 4 0.15 13.13 -13.99
N ASN A 5 -0.03 12.75 -12.72
CA ASN A 5 -0.46 13.65 -11.65
C ASN A 5 0.68 14.07 -10.70
N GLY A 6 1.94 13.76 -11.05
CA GLY A 6 3.08 13.99 -10.18
C GLY A 6 3.26 15.45 -9.75
N ASP A 7 3.08 16.38 -10.66
CA ASP A 7 3.18 17.81 -10.37
C ASP A 7 2.01 18.27 -9.46
N ALA A 8 0.78 17.81 -9.71
CA ALA A 8 -0.37 18.09 -8.86
C ALA A 8 -0.19 17.56 -7.43
N PHE A 9 0.42 16.38 -7.26
CA PHE A 9 0.78 15.88 -5.93
C PHE A 9 1.85 16.74 -5.24
N CYS A 10 2.84 17.23 -5.99
CA CYS A 10 3.84 18.15 -5.44
C CYS A 10 3.20 19.47 -4.96
N ASP A 11 2.29 20.03 -5.74
CA ASP A 11 1.57 21.26 -5.39
C ASP A 11 0.68 21.03 -4.14
N ALA A 12 -0.09 19.95 -4.10
CA ALA A 12 -0.91 19.58 -2.96
C ALA A 12 -0.07 19.42 -1.67
N MET A 13 1.08 18.74 -1.75
CA MET A 13 2.01 18.61 -0.62
C MET A 13 2.61 19.96 -0.23
N SER A 14 2.93 20.83 -1.19
CA SER A 14 3.44 22.18 -0.89
C SER A 14 2.40 23.00 -0.13
N GLU A 15 1.14 22.88 -0.46
CA GLU A 15 0.03 23.55 0.24
C GLU A 15 -0.18 22.99 1.65
N ASP A 16 -0.25 21.67 1.82
CA ASP A 16 -0.42 21.01 3.13
C ASP A 16 0.74 21.33 4.10
N PHE A 17 1.97 21.47 3.60
CA PHE A 17 3.15 21.72 4.43
C PHE A 17 3.55 23.22 4.52
N GLY A 18 2.83 24.11 3.87
CA GLY A 18 3.17 25.53 3.85
C GLY A 18 4.53 25.80 3.23
N ASN A 19 4.72 25.50 1.94
CA ASN A 19 5.94 25.66 1.12
C ASN A 19 6.96 24.52 1.18
N ARG A 20 6.52 23.26 1.15
CA ARG A 20 7.45 22.15 0.90
C ARG A 20 8.04 22.27 -0.51
N SER A 21 9.34 22.04 -0.64
CA SER A 21 10.04 22.10 -1.93
C SER A 21 9.43 21.14 -2.94
N LEU A 22 8.94 21.67 -4.07
CA LEU A 22 8.38 20.87 -5.17
C LEU A 22 9.41 19.89 -5.73
N HIS A 23 10.67 20.31 -5.84
CA HIS A 23 11.75 19.46 -6.33
C HIS A 23 12.04 18.29 -5.38
N ALA A 24 12.10 18.56 -4.08
CA ALA A 24 12.25 17.49 -3.08
C ALA A 24 11.06 16.54 -3.09
N SER A 25 9.82 17.05 -3.11
CA SER A 25 8.60 16.24 -3.18
C SER A 25 8.57 15.37 -4.44
N LYS A 26 8.98 15.91 -5.58
CA LYS A 26 9.04 15.15 -6.83
C LYS A 26 10.03 13.98 -6.74
N LEU A 27 11.18 14.19 -6.13
CA LEU A 27 12.22 13.19 -6.00
C LEU A 27 11.87 12.14 -4.94
N THR A 28 11.49 12.58 -3.73
CA THR A 28 11.29 11.68 -2.59
C THR A 28 9.92 11.00 -2.62
N ASP A 29 8.85 11.76 -2.84
CA ASP A 29 7.49 11.21 -2.79
C ASP A 29 7.07 10.59 -4.12
N VAL A 30 7.10 11.36 -5.21
CA VAL A 30 6.57 10.90 -6.49
C VAL A 30 7.47 9.81 -7.09
N GLN A 31 8.77 10.07 -7.25
CA GLN A 31 9.69 9.08 -7.82
C GLN A 31 9.92 7.90 -6.86
N GLY A 32 9.95 8.17 -5.55
CA GLY A 32 10.03 7.14 -4.51
C GLY A 32 8.85 6.17 -4.54
N ALA A 33 7.67 6.62 -4.95
CA ALA A 33 6.49 5.79 -5.13
C ALA A 33 6.48 5.05 -6.48
N ILE A 34 6.92 5.70 -7.55
CA ILE A 34 6.91 5.12 -8.92
C ILE A 34 7.90 3.95 -9.03
N THR A 35 9.07 4.07 -8.42
CA THR A 35 10.14 3.06 -8.53
C THR A 35 9.71 1.66 -8.10
N PRO A 36 9.17 1.44 -6.88
CA PRO A 36 8.71 0.12 -6.46
C PRO A 36 7.53 -0.40 -7.29
N LEU A 37 6.65 0.47 -7.78
CA LEU A 37 5.56 0.07 -8.67
C LEU A 37 6.08 -0.48 -10.00
N LYS A 38 7.06 0.19 -10.60
CA LYS A 38 7.72 -0.29 -11.85
C LYS A 38 8.48 -1.60 -11.62
N ASP A 39 9.15 -1.72 -10.49
CA ASP A 39 9.86 -2.96 -10.11
C ASP A 39 8.88 -4.12 -9.93
N ALA A 40 7.77 -3.90 -9.25
CA ALA A 40 6.72 -4.91 -9.10
C ALA A 40 6.17 -5.35 -10.46
N ILE A 41 5.79 -4.41 -11.35
CA ILE A 41 5.28 -4.73 -12.69
C ILE A 41 6.27 -5.64 -13.45
N LYS A 42 7.57 -5.36 -13.36
CA LYS A 42 8.61 -6.15 -14.01
C LYS A 42 8.76 -7.55 -13.43
N ASN A 43 8.64 -7.69 -12.10
CA ASN A 43 9.00 -8.91 -11.39
C ASN A 43 7.82 -9.83 -11.05
N VAL A 44 6.57 -9.32 -11.02
CA VAL A 44 5.36 -10.13 -10.72
C VAL A 44 5.31 -11.44 -11.50
N PRO A 45 5.58 -11.49 -12.83
CA PRO A 45 5.54 -12.75 -13.56
C PRO A 45 6.54 -13.80 -13.06
N THR A 46 7.59 -13.36 -12.36
CA THR A 46 8.56 -14.25 -11.71
C THR A 46 8.13 -14.63 -10.31
N TRP A 47 7.64 -13.66 -9.52
CA TRP A 47 7.18 -13.88 -8.15
C TRP A 47 5.95 -14.81 -8.05
N MET A 48 5.09 -14.80 -9.06
CA MET A 48 3.92 -15.69 -9.14
C MET A 48 4.26 -17.16 -9.40
N LYS A 49 5.51 -17.48 -9.77
CA LYS A 49 5.89 -18.86 -10.08
C LYS A 49 5.97 -19.69 -8.81
N PRO A 50 5.37 -20.90 -8.81
CA PRO A 50 5.50 -21.82 -7.68
C PRO A 50 6.96 -22.19 -7.43
N GLU A 51 7.37 -22.18 -6.18
CA GLU A 51 8.69 -22.65 -5.76
C GLU A 51 8.70 -24.16 -5.55
N LYS A 52 9.54 -24.86 -6.29
CA LYS A 52 9.74 -26.30 -6.08
C LYS A 52 10.49 -26.56 -4.78
N ARG A 53 10.03 -27.55 -4.02
CA ARG A 53 10.66 -28.02 -2.78
C ARG A 53 10.88 -29.53 -2.87
N ASN A 54 11.89 -30.03 -2.16
CA ASN A 54 12.12 -31.46 -2.07
C ASN A 54 11.04 -32.12 -1.19
N ALA A 55 10.49 -33.21 -1.67
CA ALA A 55 9.63 -34.05 -0.82
C ALA A 55 10.50 -34.79 0.21
N SER A 56 9.98 -34.93 1.45
CA SER A 56 10.66 -35.70 2.51
C SER A 56 10.77 -37.17 2.16
N PHE A 57 11.82 -37.85 2.71
CA PHE A 57 11.96 -39.31 2.62
C PHE A 57 10.77 -40.01 3.30
N PRO A 58 10.20 -41.09 2.73
CA PRO A 58 10.56 -41.74 1.46
C PRO A 58 9.80 -41.22 0.22
N LEU A 59 8.92 -40.21 0.38
CA LEU A 59 8.04 -39.76 -0.68
C LEU A 59 8.79 -39.25 -1.93
N GLY A 60 9.93 -38.62 -1.73
CA GLY A 60 10.78 -38.16 -2.84
C GLY A 60 11.28 -39.29 -3.72
N LEU A 61 11.61 -40.45 -3.16
CA LEU A 61 12.02 -41.67 -3.90
C LEU A 61 10.88 -42.30 -4.68
N LEU A 62 9.64 -42.10 -4.19
CA LEU A 62 8.42 -42.62 -4.83
C LEU A 62 7.85 -41.65 -5.89
N GLY A 63 8.61 -40.60 -6.26
CA GLY A 63 8.19 -39.60 -7.27
C GLY A 63 7.33 -38.47 -6.69
N GLY A 64 7.23 -38.34 -5.36
CA GLY A 64 6.55 -37.24 -4.68
C GLY A 64 7.16 -35.88 -5.04
N ARG A 65 6.32 -34.88 -5.26
CA ARG A 65 6.71 -33.50 -5.61
C ARG A 65 6.05 -32.54 -4.63
N CYS A 66 6.83 -31.60 -4.09
CA CYS A 66 6.34 -30.50 -3.26
C CYS A 66 6.57 -29.17 -3.96
N ARG A 67 5.63 -28.23 -3.75
CA ARG A 67 5.78 -26.86 -4.21
C ARG A 67 5.11 -25.91 -3.23
N ILE A 68 5.62 -24.68 -3.17
CA ILE A 68 4.99 -23.57 -2.47
C ILE A 68 4.28 -22.72 -3.52
N GLU A 69 3.00 -22.48 -3.32
CA GLU A 69 2.21 -21.56 -4.12
C GLU A 69 1.87 -20.34 -3.27
N PHE A 70 2.18 -19.16 -3.79
CA PHE A 70 1.83 -17.90 -3.15
C PHE A 70 0.38 -17.56 -3.46
N GLN A 71 -0.38 -17.21 -2.43
CA GLN A 71 -1.79 -16.87 -2.53
C GLN A 71 -2.00 -15.48 -1.92
N PRO A 72 -2.96 -14.67 -2.42
CA PRO A 72 -3.33 -13.42 -1.78
C PRO A 72 -3.86 -13.68 -0.37
N LEU A 73 -3.60 -12.77 0.55
CA LEU A 73 -4.16 -12.81 1.90
C LEU A 73 -5.65 -12.48 1.90
N GLY A 74 -6.08 -11.57 1.03
CA GLY A 74 -7.45 -11.08 0.95
C GLY A 74 -7.52 -9.55 0.92
N VAL A 75 -8.06 -8.94 1.96
CA VAL A 75 -8.19 -7.48 2.09
C VAL A 75 -7.11 -6.93 3.01
N VAL A 76 -6.26 -6.04 2.48
CA VAL A 76 -5.20 -5.38 3.23
C VAL A 76 -5.61 -3.95 3.57
N GLY A 77 -5.66 -3.63 4.86
CA GLY A 77 -5.77 -2.25 5.34
C GLY A 77 -4.40 -1.56 5.29
N CYS A 78 -4.35 -0.30 4.85
CA CYS A 78 -3.14 0.50 4.83
C CYS A 78 -3.41 1.86 5.51
N ILE A 79 -2.77 2.12 6.66
CA ILE A 79 -2.79 3.42 7.32
C ILE A 79 -1.45 4.09 7.05
N SER A 80 -1.48 5.18 6.27
CA SER A 80 -0.27 5.87 5.83
C SER A 80 -0.03 7.19 6.58
N PRO A 81 1.25 7.59 6.76
CA PRO A 81 1.65 8.75 7.53
C PRO A 81 1.60 10.04 6.72
N TRP A 82 1.85 11.16 7.40
CA TRP A 82 1.85 12.50 6.83
C TRP A 82 3.19 12.94 6.24
N ASN A 83 4.33 12.41 6.72
CA ASN A 83 5.66 12.94 6.41
C ASN A 83 6.13 12.70 4.95
N PHE A 84 5.75 11.57 4.35
CA PHE A 84 5.92 11.23 2.94
C PHE A 84 4.62 10.62 2.42
N PRO A 85 3.55 11.45 2.32
CA PRO A 85 2.19 10.94 2.15
C PRO A 85 1.98 10.17 0.84
N VAL A 86 2.62 10.60 -0.24
CA VAL A 86 2.50 9.93 -1.53
C VAL A 86 3.36 8.66 -1.56
N GLN A 87 4.64 8.75 -1.21
CA GLN A 87 5.54 7.61 -1.23
C GLN A 87 5.02 6.48 -0.34
N LEU A 88 4.73 6.78 0.93
CA LEU A 88 4.38 5.77 1.92
C LEU A 88 2.95 5.24 1.80
N THR A 89 2.16 5.80 0.88
CA THR A 89 0.89 5.22 0.47
C THR A 89 1.04 4.35 -0.78
N PHE A 90 1.66 4.88 -1.84
CA PHE A 90 1.73 4.18 -3.11
C PHE A 90 2.79 3.08 -3.19
N ALA A 91 3.93 3.23 -2.50
CA ALA A 91 4.98 2.20 -2.53
C ALA A 91 4.52 0.85 -1.97
N PRO A 92 3.79 0.77 -0.84
CA PRO A 92 3.22 -0.48 -0.35
C PRO A 92 2.22 -1.13 -1.30
N LEU A 93 1.47 -0.33 -2.08
CA LEU A 93 0.50 -0.86 -3.06
C LEU A 93 1.19 -1.75 -4.11
N ALA A 94 2.47 -1.51 -4.40
CA ALA A 94 3.25 -2.36 -5.30
C ALA A 94 3.26 -3.82 -4.83
N GLY A 95 3.53 -4.06 -3.55
CA GLY A 95 3.51 -5.40 -2.96
C GLY A 95 2.10 -5.95 -2.76
N ILE A 96 1.17 -5.11 -2.33
CA ILE A 96 -0.24 -5.49 -2.08
C ILE A 96 -0.87 -6.02 -3.37
N PHE A 97 -0.76 -5.28 -4.47
CA PHE A 97 -1.32 -5.69 -5.76
C PHE A 97 -0.52 -6.81 -6.44
N ALA A 98 0.82 -6.79 -6.30
CA ALA A 98 1.66 -7.88 -6.83
C ALA A 98 1.30 -9.24 -6.21
N ALA A 99 0.84 -9.26 -4.97
CA ALA A 99 0.36 -10.46 -4.29
C ALA A 99 -1.11 -10.79 -4.56
N GLY A 100 -1.82 -9.97 -5.37
CA GLY A 100 -3.23 -10.18 -5.74
C GLY A 100 -4.24 -9.79 -4.65
N ASN A 101 -3.85 -8.96 -3.69
CA ASN A 101 -4.74 -8.51 -2.63
C ASN A 101 -5.60 -7.31 -3.05
N ARG A 102 -6.74 -7.15 -2.41
CA ARG A 102 -7.54 -5.93 -2.39
C ARG A 102 -7.05 -5.01 -1.28
N THR A 103 -7.32 -3.71 -1.36
CA THR A 103 -6.83 -2.79 -0.34
C THR A 103 -7.84 -1.71 0.02
N MET A 104 -7.84 -1.35 1.30
CA MET A 104 -8.45 -0.14 1.82
C MET A 104 -7.35 0.77 2.36
N ILE A 105 -7.43 2.06 2.09
CA ILE A 105 -6.40 3.03 2.46
C ILE A 105 -7.01 4.10 3.35
N LYS A 106 -6.35 4.40 4.47
CA LYS A 106 -6.62 5.56 5.32
C LYS A 106 -5.38 6.45 5.33
N PRO A 107 -5.31 7.49 4.46
CA PRO A 107 -4.22 8.46 4.50
C PRO A 107 -4.34 9.37 5.73
N SER A 108 -3.26 10.08 6.03
CA SER A 108 -3.21 10.96 7.19
C SER A 108 -4.14 12.17 7.07
N GLU A 109 -4.77 12.54 8.14
CA GLU A 109 -5.57 13.76 8.29
C GLU A 109 -4.73 15.05 8.32
N TYR A 110 -3.43 14.93 8.55
CA TYR A 110 -2.51 16.08 8.57
C TYR A 110 -2.10 16.57 7.18
N THR A 111 -2.46 15.84 6.13
CA THR A 111 -2.23 16.22 4.73
C THR A 111 -3.55 16.12 3.94
N PRO A 112 -4.56 16.95 4.28
CA PRO A 112 -5.91 16.82 3.75
C PRO A 112 -6.01 17.05 2.24
N ILE A 113 -5.26 17.99 1.68
CA ILE A 113 -5.29 18.31 0.25
C ILE A 113 -4.66 17.17 -0.55
N THR A 114 -3.50 16.70 -0.13
CA THR A 114 -2.84 15.52 -0.72
C THR A 114 -3.72 14.28 -0.62
N SER A 115 -4.37 14.07 0.52
CA SER A 115 -5.24 12.91 0.76
C SER A 115 -6.50 12.95 -0.11
N ALA A 116 -7.09 14.13 -0.34
CA ALA A 116 -8.23 14.32 -1.23
C ALA A 116 -7.85 14.05 -2.70
N LEU A 117 -6.70 14.57 -3.14
CA LEU A 117 -6.17 14.29 -4.48
C LEU A 117 -5.86 12.80 -4.66
N MET A 118 -5.28 12.16 -3.65
CA MET A 118 -5.00 10.72 -3.64
C MET A 118 -6.29 9.91 -3.80
N LYS A 119 -7.32 10.23 -3.01
CA LYS A 119 -8.64 9.60 -3.09
C LYS A 119 -9.21 9.72 -4.49
N SER A 120 -9.34 10.93 -5.02
CA SER A 120 -9.92 11.14 -6.36
C SER A 120 -9.15 10.45 -7.47
N THR A 121 -7.80 10.43 -7.37
CA THR A 121 -6.93 9.83 -8.38
C THR A 121 -7.00 8.30 -8.35
N LEU A 122 -7.04 7.69 -7.17
CA LEU A 122 -7.12 6.24 -7.01
C LEU A 122 -8.51 5.70 -7.36
N GLU A 123 -9.58 6.33 -6.86
CA GLU A 123 -10.96 5.92 -7.12
C GLU A 123 -11.37 6.11 -8.60
N ALA A 124 -10.70 6.99 -9.34
CA ALA A 124 -10.89 7.10 -10.79
C ALA A 124 -10.19 5.99 -11.59
N ALA A 125 -9.23 5.28 -10.99
CA ALA A 125 -8.38 4.30 -11.67
C ALA A 125 -8.68 2.85 -11.30
N PHE A 126 -9.32 2.60 -10.16
CA PHE A 126 -9.62 1.27 -9.63
C PHE A 126 -11.11 1.11 -9.33
N ASP A 127 -11.59 -0.13 -9.45
CA ASP A 127 -12.92 -0.47 -8.99
C ASP A 127 -13.00 -0.36 -7.45
N PRO A 128 -14.12 0.12 -6.87
CA PRO A 128 -14.31 0.17 -5.41
C PRO A 128 -14.10 -1.17 -4.69
N ASP A 129 -14.31 -2.30 -5.38
CA ASP A 129 -14.05 -3.64 -4.84
C ASP A 129 -12.56 -4.01 -4.84
N GLU A 130 -11.71 -3.27 -5.57
CA GLU A 130 -10.26 -3.49 -5.62
C GLU A 130 -9.53 -2.56 -4.67
N LEU A 131 -9.92 -1.27 -4.65
CA LEU A 131 -9.31 -0.24 -3.84
C LEU A 131 -10.34 0.80 -3.40
N ALA A 132 -10.33 1.14 -2.10
CA ALA A 132 -11.12 2.22 -1.54
C ALA A 132 -10.28 3.12 -0.62
N VAL A 133 -10.52 4.43 -0.65
CA VAL A 133 -9.79 5.42 0.16
C VAL A 133 -10.72 6.11 1.14
N PHE A 134 -10.40 6.06 2.43
CA PHE A 134 -11.18 6.64 3.53
C PHE A 134 -10.41 7.79 4.16
N THR A 135 -10.84 9.02 3.91
CA THR A 135 -10.29 10.22 4.53
C THR A 135 -11.06 10.56 5.80
N GLY A 136 -10.41 11.16 6.77
CA GLY A 136 -11.02 11.60 8.02
C GLY A 136 -10.04 11.64 9.18
N GLY A 137 -10.52 12.11 10.33
CA GLY A 137 -9.75 12.30 11.54
C GLY A 137 -9.44 11.01 12.34
N PRO A 138 -9.02 11.17 13.60
CA PRO A 138 -8.67 10.05 14.48
C PRO A 138 -9.83 9.06 14.71
N ASP A 139 -11.06 9.53 14.70
CA ASP A 139 -12.28 8.72 14.83
C ASP A 139 -12.42 7.74 13.66
N VAL A 140 -12.21 8.23 12.43
CA VAL A 140 -12.17 7.37 11.22
C VAL A 140 -10.99 6.42 11.28
N GLY A 141 -9.82 6.88 11.76
CA GLY A 141 -8.63 6.04 11.96
C GLY A 141 -8.88 4.90 12.94
N SER A 142 -9.54 5.18 14.06
CA SER A 142 -9.93 4.19 15.07
C SER A 142 -10.93 3.17 14.49
N ALA A 143 -11.98 3.64 13.83
CA ALA A 143 -12.96 2.77 13.19
C ALA A 143 -12.31 1.89 12.11
N PHE A 144 -11.42 2.47 11.29
CA PHE A 144 -10.69 1.75 10.25
C PHE A 144 -9.80 0.65 10.82
N SER A 145 -9.05 0.94 11.89
CA SER A 145 -8.18 -0.06 12.53
C SER A 145 -8.94 -1.21 13.20
N GLY A 146 -10.21 -1.00 13.53
CA GLY A 146 -11.12 -2.01 14.08
C GLY A 146 -11.74 -2.96 13.05
N LEU A 147 -11.59 -2.70 11.74
CA LEU A 147 -12.12 -3.56 10.69
C LEU A 147 -11.38 -4.91 10.65
N ALA A 148 -12.10 -5.93 10.19
CA ALA A 148 -11.56 -7.30 10.08
C ALA A 148 -10.74 -7.45 8.78
N PHE A 149 -9.55 -6.83 8.75
CA PHE A 149 -8.59 -7.03 7.67
C PHE A 149 -7.90 -8.39 7.79
N ASP A 150 -7.54 -9.00 6.65
CA ASP A 150 -6.65 -10.15 6.61
C ASP A 150 -5.20 -9.75 6.95
N HIS A 151 -4.84 -8.48 6.66
CA HIS A 151 -3.59 -7.87 7.08
C HIS A 151 -3.76 -6.35 7.25
N LEU A 152 -3.15 -5.77 8.28
CA LEU A 152 -3.12 -4.31 8.48
C LEU A 152 -1.68 -3.80 8.44
N LEU A 153 -1.39 -2.98 7.44
CA LEU A 153 -0.14 -2.25 7.31
C LEU A 153 -0.29 -0.88 7.98
N PHE A 154 0.42 -0.67 9.07
CA PHE A 154 0.41 0.57 9.82
C PHE A 154 1.77 1.27 9.72
N LEU A 155 1.82 2.38 9.00
CA LEU A 155 3.03 3.19 8.76
C LEU A 155 3.01 4.54 9.49
N SER A 156 1.97 4.80 10.30
CA SER A 156 1.77 6.05 11.03
C SER A 156 2.46 6.06 12.41
N LEU A 157 2.26 7.13 13.17
CA LEU A 157 2.87 7.28 14.50
C LEU A 157 2.24 6.32 15.51
N ILE A 158 3.08 5.65 16.32
CA ILE A 158 2.69 4.64 17.32
C ILE A 158 1.71 5.16 18.37
N HIS A 159 1.65 6.48 18.62
CA HIS A 159 0.83 7.07 19.65
C HIS A 159 -0.64 7.33 19.30
N ILE A 160 -1.08 7.03 18.08
CA ILE A 160 -2.47 7.27 17.61
C ILE A 160 -3.31 5.99 17.60
N SER A 161 -2.70 4.84 17.69
CA SER A 161 -3.40 3.57 17.82
C SER A 161 -2.73 2.70 18.86
N GLU A 162 -3.34 2.53 20.02
CA GLU A 162 -3.07 1.33 20.80
C GLU A 162 -3.85 0.18 20.15
N PRO A 163 -3.21 -0.75 19.46
CA PRO A 163 -3.87 -1.98 19.08
C PRO A 163 -3.94 -2.85 20.33
N THR A 164 -5.01 -2.73 21.07
CA THR A 164 -5.38 -3.71 22.09
C THR A 164 -5.91 -4.99 21.42
N ARG A 165 -5.14 -5.61 20.56
CA ARG A 165 -5.36 -7.01 20.21
C ARG A 165 -4.30 -7.82 20.96
N PRO A 166 -4.66 -8.60 22.00
CA PRO A 166 -3.78 -9.64 22.49
C PRO A 166 -3.57 -10.66 21.36
N TYR A 167 -2.33 -11.06 21.17
CA TYR A 167 -1.92 -12.14 20.27
C TYR A 167 -2.58 -13.47 20.69
#